data_f379ebf3007ca97e56c9fa5eb0926077
#
_entry.id   f379ebf3007ca97e56c9fa5eb0926077
#
_cell.length_a   1.000
_cell.length_b   1.000
_cell.length_c   1.000
_cell.angle_alpha   90.00
_cell.angle_beta   90.00
_cell.angle_gamma   90.00
#
_symmetry.space_group_name_H-M   'P 1'
#
loop_
_entity.id
_entity.type
_entity.pdbx_description
1 polymer ?
#
loop_
_entity_poly.entity_id
_entity_poly.type
_entity_poly.pdbx_seq_one_letter_code
_entity_poly.pdbx_strand_id
1 'polypeptide(L)'
;MSREKRGAEIQTDPLPIFGTKHLGFREPVAALYHYDHATRQVRELFGGQTCSNGKYLRDGLLVDIDSKPKTITEYRYDSALGALHPLRLIAPPEALPALPDGMRPMPGGKSVIVAYYNPAHVADGIAQEIRLSDGEVLTEFVLPGSPRVTCPEVWERDGATCVFFTTAIEGMPEETRAIAPEAGTIFVAGLTA
;
A
#
# COMPACT_ATOMS: atom_id res chain seq x y z
N MET A 1 -43.25 21.72 8.07
CA MET A 1 -42.64 20.45 7.66
C MET A 1 -41.16 20.53 7.95
N SER A 2 -40.75 20.06 9.10
CA SER A 2 -39.37 20.04 9.55
C SER A 2 -38.67 18.83 8.92
N ARG A 3 -37.59 19.07 8.14
CA ARG A 3 -36.71 18.02 7.67
C ARG A 3 -35.85 17.52 8.85
N GLU A 4 -36.16 16.34 9.35
CA GLU A 4 -35.26 15.62 10.20
C GLU A 4 -33.93 15.36 9.46
N LYS A 5 -32.87 15.95 9.99
CA LYS A 5 -31.50 15.57 9.61
C LYS A 5 -31.26 14.18 10.19
N ARG A 6 -31.24 13.14 9.36
CA ARG A 6 -30.68 11.85 9.75
C ARG A 6 -29.19 12.07 10.01
N GLY A 7 -28.81 12.05 11.26
CA GLY A 7 -27.42 11.95 11.64
C GLY A 7 -26.92 10.59 11.16
N ALA A 8 -26.02 10.58 10.19
CA ALA A 8 -25.20 9.41 9.94
C ALA A 8 -24.33 9.24 11.19
N GLU A 9 -24.58 8.19 11.94
CA GLU A 9 -23.65 7.72 12.97
C GLU A 9 -22.38 7.32 12.21
N ILE A 10 -21.37 8.19 12.25
CA ILE A 10 -20.05 7.85 11.81
C ILE A 10 -19.56 6.87 12.87
N GLN A 11 -19.62 5.59 12.54
CA GLN A 11 -18.90 4.57 13.29
C GLN A 11 -17.43 4.96 13.15
N THR A 12 -16.89 5.63 14.15
CA THR A 12 -15.47 5.94 14.25
C THR A 12 -14.75 4.65 14.59
N ASP A 13 -14.47 3.85 13.58
CA ASP A 13 -13.39 2.88 13.70
C ASP A 13 -12.11 3.69 13.96
N PRO A 14 -11.51 3.53 15.14
CA PRO A 14 -10.42 4.39 15.53
C PRO A 14 -9.17 3.93 14.83
N LEU A 15 -8.75 4.50 13.71
CA LEU A 15 -7.33 4.34 13.38
C LEU A 15 -6.87 5.11 12.15
N PRO A 16 -6.17 6.21 12.27
CA PRO A 16 -5.04 6.46 11.40
C PRO A 16 -3.82 5.72 11.96
N ILE A 17 -3.33 4.72 11.24
CA ILE A 17 -2.04 4.08 11.48
C ILE A 17 -1.00 4.84 10.67
N PHE A 18 0.08 5.32 11.32
CA PHE A 18 1.16 6.03 10.66
C PHE A 18 2.41 5.14 10.62
N GLY A 19 2.95 4.94 9.42
CA GLY A 19 4.28 4.39 9.26
C GLY A 19 5.28 5.52 8.98
N THR A 20 6.47 5.44 9.56
CA THR A 20 7.56 6.37 9.22
C THR A 20 8.47 5.74 8.18
N LYS A 21 8.68 6.45 7.07
CA LYS A 21 9.65 6.05 6.03
C LYS A 21 11.00 6.65 6.39
N HIS A 22 12.02 5.82 6.55
CA HIS A 22 13.36 6.31 6.78
C HIS A 22 14.11 6.49 5.45
N LEU A 23 14.66 7.67 5.22
CA LEU A 23 15.51 7.96 4.06
C LEU A 23 16.87 7.29 4.25
N GLY A 24 17.10 6.17 3.57
CA GLY A 24 18.42 5.56 3.57
C GLY A 24 18.49 4.06 3.46
N PHE A 25 17.44 3.32 3.72
CA PHE A 25 17.34 1.84 3.54
C PHE A 25 18.46 1.02 4.21
N ARG A 26 19.22 1.59 5.15
CA ARG A 26 20.39 0.92 5.73
C ARG A 26 20.07 0.20 7.02
N GLU A 27 19.30 0.83 7.89
CA GLU A 27 19.00 0.33 9.23
C GLU A 27 17.48 0.14 9.43
N PRO A 28 17.06 -0.90 10.16
CA PRO A 28 15.65 -1.16 10.45
C PRO A 28 15.16 -0.25 11.60
N VAL A 29 15.04 1.06 11.33
CA VAL A 29 14.68 2.10 12.32
C VAL A 29 13.25 2.61 12.17
N ALA A 30 12.54 2.19 11.12
CA ALA A 30 11.14 2.56 10.97
C ALA A 30 10.25 1.74 11.91
N ALA A 31 9.13 2.34 12.29
CA ALA A 31 8.16 1.71 13.18
C ALA A 31 6.73 2.01 12.73
N LEU A 32 5.81 1.17 13.14
CA LEU A 32 4.38 1.36 12.99
C LEU A 32 3.81 1.93 14.26
N TYR A 33 3.01 2.98 14.11
CA TYR A 33 2.38 3.69 15.23
C TYR A 33 0.87 3.64 15.12
N HIS A 34 0.22 3.57 16.28
CA HIS A 34 -1.19 3.78 16.46
C HIS A 34 -1.45 5.15 17.08
N TYR A 35 -2.34 5.93 16.49
CA TYR A 35 -2.86 7.17 17.05
C TYR A 35 -4.30 6.94 17.55
N ASP A 36 -4.51 7.16 18.84
CA ASP A 36 -5.83 7.13 19.45
C ASP A 36 -6.47 8.52 19.40
N HIS A 37 -7.57 8.63 18.66
CA HIS A 37 -8.30 9.89 18.52
C HIS A 37 -8.95 10.39 19.81
N ALA A 38 -9.40 9.48 20.68
CA ALA A 38 -10.10 9.85 21.92
C ALA A 38 -9.11 10.44 22.95
N THR A 39 -7.96 9.80 23.10
CA THR A 39 -6.93 10.21 24.06
C THR A 39 -5.87 11.11 23.46
N ARG A 40 -5.81 11.24 22.13
CA ARG A 40 -4.78 11.94 21.34
C ARG A 40 -3.36 11.42 21.60
N GLN A 41 -3.24 10.17 21.98
CA GLN A 41 -1.96 9.52 22.23
C GLN A 41 -1.45 8.78 21.01
N VAL A 42 -0.14 8.82 20.81
CA VAL A 42 0.58 7.99 19.84
C VAL A 42 1.27 6.87 20.59
N ARG A 43 1.14 5.66 20.10
CA ARG A 43 1.79 4.47 20.65
C ARG A 43 2.47 3.71 19.53
N GLU A 44 3.71 3.30 19.76
CA GLU A 44 4.39 2.36 18.86
C GLU A 44 3.75 0.97 19.00
N LEU A 45 3.41 0.36 17.87
CA LEU A 45 2.89 -1.00 17.80
C LEU A 45 4.01 -2.02 17.62
N PHE A 46 4.92 -1.75 16.70
CA PHE A 46 6.17 -2.49 16.54
C PHE A 46 7.18 -1.65 15.75
N GLY A 47 8.46 -1.89 16.02
CA GLY A 47 9.60 -1.29 15.32
C GLY A 47 10.38 -2.32 14.50
N GLY A 48 11.54 -1.89 14.01
CA GLY A 48 12.46 -2.74 13.28
C GLY A 48 12.12 -2.91 11.79
N GLN A 49 11.24 -2.06 11.25
CA GLN A 49 11.00 -1.98 9.81
C GLN A 49 12.12 -1.19 9.12
N THR A 50 12.47 -1.61 7.92
CA THR A 50 13.48 -0.92 7.11
C THR A 50 12.86 0.21 6.30
N CYS A 51 11.72 -0.07 5.65
CA CYS A 51 10.98 0.91 4.86
C CYS A 51 9.48 0.62 4.95
N SER A 52 8.89 1.11 6.02
CA SER A 52 7.44 0.99 6.27
C SER A 52 6.64 1.68 5.17
N ASN A 53 5.78 0.93 4.48
CA ASN A 53 5.08 1.40 3.29
C ASN A 53 3.59 1.09 3.31
N GLY A 54 3.00 0.59 2.23
CA GLY A 54 1.57 0.37 2.09
C GLY A 54 0.93 -0.37 3.27
N LYS A 55 -0.26 0.10 3.70
CA LYS A 55 -1.01 -0.48 4.82
C LYS A 55 -2.48 -0.57 4.50
N TYR A 56 -3.09 -1.68 4.89
CA TYR A 56 -4.52 -1.87 4.80
C TYR A 56 -5.06 -2.52 6.07
N LEU A 57 -5.95 -1.82 6.76
CA LEU A 57 -6.61 -2.32 7.98
C LEU A 57 -8.07 -2.61 7.66
N ARG A 58 -8.53 -3.82 8.00
CA ARG A 58 -9.91 -4.24 7.88
C ARG A 58 -10.23 -5.31 8.93
N ASP A 59 -11.36 -5.17 9.62
CA ASP A 59 -11.94 -6.20 10.50
C ASP A 59 -10.91 -6.77 11.52
N GLY A 60 -10.05 -5.89 12.07
CA GLY A 60 -9.00 -6.30 13.00
C GLY A 60 -7.81 -7.02 12.35
N LEU A 61 -7.73 -7.04 11.02
CA LEU A 61 -6.58 -7.52 10.26
C LEU A 61 -5.83 -6.34 9.65
N LEU A 62 -4.53 -6.29 9.84
CA LEU A 62 -3.63 -5.35 9.19
C LEU A 62 -2.77 -6.07 8.17
N VAL A 63 -2.77 -5.60 6.93
CA VAL A 63 -1.75 -5.95 5.93
C VAL A 63 -0.75 -4.81 5.88
N ASP A 64 0.52 -5.14 6.03
CA ASP A 64 1.62 -4.18 6.13
C ASP A 64 2.76 -4.55 5.19
N ILE A 65 3.35 -3.54 4.55
CA ILE A 65 4.50 -3.67 3.66
C ILE A 65 5.74 -3.13 4.34
N ASP A 66 6.80 -3.95 4.39
CA ASP A 66 8.19 -3.47 4.54
C ASP A 66 8.92 -3.70 3.22
N SER A 67 9.25 -2.61 2.53
CA SER A 67 9.70 -2.66 1.14
C SER A 67 11.04 -3.36 0.95
N LYS A 68 12.02 -3.14 1.84
CA LYS A 68 13.38 -3.64 1.61
C LYS A 68 13.49 -5.16 1.76
N PRO A 69 12.96 -5.79 2.81
CA PRO A 69 12.89 -7.25 2.89
C PRO A 69 11.87 -7.84 1.92
N LYS A 70 11.13 -7.00 1.17
CA LYS A 70 10.07 -7.39 0.24
C LYS A 70 9.00 -8.22 0.93
N THR A 71 8.52 -7.75 2.08
CA THR A 71 7.47 -8.46 2.83
C THR A 71 6.13 -7.74 2.72
N ILE A 72 5.09 -8.54 2.51
CA ILE A 72 3.68 -8.16 2.64
C ILE A 72 3.12 -9.10 3.70
N THR A 73 2.96 -8.58 4.92
CA THR A 73 2.63 -9.41 6.09
C THR A 73 1.22 -9.09 6.59
N GLU A 74 0.45 -10.13 6.88
CA GLU A 74 -0.84 -10.00 7.56
C GLU A 74 -0.66 -10.18 9.06
N TYR A 75 -1.25 -9.27 9.84
CA TYR A 75 -1.27 -9.28 11.29
C TYR A 75 -2.70 -9.26 11.80
N ARG A 76 -2.92 -9.87 12.97
CA ARG A 76 -4.12 -9.61 13.77
C ARG A 76 -3.86 -8.43 14.70
N TYR A 77 -4.73 -7.44 14.63
CA TYR A 77 -4.71 -6.32 15.56
C TYR A 77 -5.64 -6.60 16.75
N ASP A 78 -5.06 -6.63 17.94
CA ASP A 78 -5.81 -6.68 19.20
C ASP A 78 -5.99 -5.26 19.70
N SER A 79 -7.21 -4.73 19.55
CA SER A 79 -7.54 -3.35 19.97
C SER A 79 -7.52 -3.17 21.48
N ALA A 80 -7.81 -4.21 22.25
CA ALA A 80 -7.82 -4.15 23.72
C ALA A 80 -6.40 -4.04 24.28
N LEU A 81 -5.47 -4.79 23.73
CA LEU A 81 -4.05 -4.74 24.11
C LEU A 81 -3.27 -3.72 23.29
N GLY A 82 -3.82 -3.29 22.15
CA GLY A 82 -3.13 -2.48 21.16
C GLY A 82 -1.88 -3.16 20.64
N ALA A 83 -1.96 -4.42 20.35
CA ALA A 83 -0.86 -5.25 19.91
C ALA A 83 -1.13 -5.82 18.52
N LEU A 84 -0.06 -6.09 17.78
CA LEU A 84 -0.09 -6.77 16.49
C LEU A 84 0.53 -8.16 16.63
N HIS A 85 -0.19 -9.15 16.15
CA HIS A 85 0.24 -10.54 16.14
C HIS A 85 0.42 -10.99 14.69
N PRO A 86 1.65 -11.33 14.24
CA PRO A 86 1.88 -11.77 12.86
C PRO A 86 1.14 -13.08 12.61
N LEU A 87 0.47 -13.16 11.44
CA LEU A 87 -0.24 -14.35 11.01
C LEU A 87 0.49 -15.08 9.90
N ARG A 88 0.84 -14.36 8.81
CA ARG A 88 1.47 -14.96 7.64
C ARG A 88 2.04 -13.91 6.69
N LEU A 89 2.90 -14.33 5.78
CA LEU A 89 3.21 -13.60 4.56
C LEU A 89 2.08 -13.81 3.54
N ILE A 90 1.66 -12.73 2.88
CA ILE A 90 0.66 -12.80 1.79
C ILE A 90 1.29 -13.43 0.56
N ALA A 91 2.52 -13.03 0.22
CA ALA A 91 3.29 -13.58 -0.88
C ALA A 91 4.76 -13.75 -0.45
N PRO A 92 5.46 -14.78 -0.94
CA PRO A 92 6.88 -14.94 -0.66
C PRO A 92 7.71 -13.84 -1.34
N PRO A 93 8.75 -13.30 -0.69
CA PRO A 93 9.55 -12.18 -1.20
C PRO A 93 10.13 -12.39 -2.61
N GLU A 94 10.49 -13.62 -2.93
CA GLU A 94 11.04 -14.01 -4.24
C GLU A 94 10.01 -13.96 -5.38
N ALA A 95 8.73 -14.03 -5.08
CA ALA A 95 7.66 -13.91 -6.06
C ALA A 95 7.33 -12.45 -6.41
N LEU A 96 7.78 -11.48 -5.60
CA LEU A 96 7.51 -10.08 -5.84
C LEU A 96 8.47 -9.49 -6.89
N PRO A 97 7.95 -8.79 -7.93
CA PRO A 97 8.77 -8.34 -9.07
C PRO A 97 9.82 -7.28 -8.69
N ALA A 98 9.52 -6.42 -7.71
CA ALA A 98 10.43 -5.40 -7.22
C ALA A 98 10.13 -5.06 -5.75
N LEU A 99 10.52 -3.89 -5.26
CA LEU A 99 10.23 -3.45 -3.90
C LEU A 99 8.74 -3.08 -3.79
N PRO A 100 7.92 -3.77 -2.98
CA PRO A 100 6.54 -3.37 -2.76
C PRO A 100 6.51 -2.02 -2.06
N ASP A 101 5.67 -1.09 -2.56
CA ASP A 101 5.60 0.30 -2.09
C ASP A 101 4.20 0.61 -1.54
N GLY A 102 3.43 1.43 -2.22
CA GLY A 102 2.06 1.75 -1.82
C GLY A 102 1.09 0.61 -2.09
N MET A 103 -0.03 0.61 -1.34
CA MET A 103 -1.07 -0.39 -1.46
C MET A 103 -2.46 0.24 -1.30
N ARG A 104 -3.45 -0.27 -2.05
CA ARG A 104 -4.87 0.05 -1.88
C ARG A 104 -5.76 -1.18 -1.98
N PRO A 105 -6.81 -1.29 -1.15
CA PRO A 105 -7.79 -2.35 -1.31
C PRO A 105 -8.63 -2.16 -2.56
N MET A 106 -8.98 -3.27 -3.19
CA MET A 106 -10.03 -3.31 -4.18
C MET A 106 -11.43 -3.29 -3.53
N PRO A 107 -12.47 -2.89 -4.27
CA PRO A 107 -13.85 -2.98 -3.80
C PRO A 107 -14.15 -4.37 -3.22
N GLY A 108 -14.82 -4.38 -2.05
CA GLY A 108 -15.07 -5.61 -1.30
C GLY A 108 -13.88 -6.10 -0.45
N GLY A 109 -12.69 -5.50 -0.56
CA GLY A 109 -11.55 -5.72 0.32
C GLY A 109 -10.98 -7.14 0.36
N LYS A 110 -11.25 -7.98 -0.65
CA LYS A 110 -10.71 -9.35 -0.77
C LYS A 110 -9.34 -9.41 -1.43
N SER A 111 -8.97 -8.35 -2.12
CA SER A 111 -7.69 -8.17 -2.78
C SER A 111 -7.18 -6.75 -2.57
N VAL A 112 -5.89 -6.55 -2.79
CA VAL A 112 -5.21 -5.27 -2.75
C VAL A 112 -4.42 -5.07 -4.02
N ILE A 113 -4.30 -3.82 -4.49
CA ILE A 113 -3.32 -3.45 -5.50
C ILE A 113 -2.05 -3.00 -4.79
N VAL A 114 -0.93 -3.58 -5.19
CA VAL A 114 0.41 -3.24 -4.70
C VAL A 114 1.20 -2.64 -5.85
N ALA A 115 1.76 -1.46 -5.62
CA ALA A 115 2.72 -0.82 -6.51
C ALA A 115 4.13 -1.35 -6.22
N TYR A 116 4.96 -1.48 -7.27
CA TYR A 116 6.35 -1.91 -7.12
C TYR A 116 7.32 -0.83 -7.57
N TYR A 117 8.16 -0.37 -6.64
CA TYR A 117 9.25 0.53 -6.92
C TYR A 117 10.46 -0.28 -7.39
N ASN A 118 10.83 -0.16 -8.66
CA ASN A 118 11.99 -0.86 -9.20
C ASN A 118 13.18 0.10 -9.38
N PRO A 119 14.22 0.00 -8.55
CA PRO A 119 15.42 0.84 -8.69
C PRO A 119 16.41 0.38 -9.77
N ALA A 120 16.18 -0.80 -10.37
CA ALA A 120 17.05 -1.35 -11.41
C ALA A 120 16.96 -0.55 -12.72
N HIS A 121 17.90 -0.81 -13.63
CA HIS A 121 17.89 -0.26 -14.98
C HIS A 121 16.91 -1.05 -15.87
N VAL A 122 15.62 -0.72 -15.75
CA VAL A 122 14.52 -1.28 -16.53
C VAL A 122 13.60 -0.16 -17.01
N ALA A 123 12.88 -0.38 -18.10
CA ALA A 123 12.02 0.63 -18.69
C ALA A 123 10.65 0.70 -17.99
N ASP A 124 10.02 -0.45 -17.78
CA ASP A 124 8.63 -0.53 -17.41
C ASP A 124 8.42 -0.77 -15.91
N GLY A 125 7.34 -0.22 -15.39
CA GLY A 125 6.86 -0.45 -14.03
C GLY A 125 5.81 -1.54 -13.97
N ILE A 126 5.63 -2.08 -12.76
CA ILE A 126 4.64 -3.12 -12.47
C ILE A 126 3.85 -2.72 -11.24
N ALA A 127 2.55 -2.99 -11.28
CA ALA A 127 1.69 -3.11 -10.11
C ALA A 127 0.87 -4.38 -10.24
N GLN A 128 0.46 -4.98 -9.12
CA GLN A 128 -0.30 -6.23 -9.13
C GLN A 128 -1.49 -6.15 -8.21
N GLU A 129 -2.63 -6.67 -8.65
CA GLU A 129 -3.72 -7.02 -7.76
C GLU A 129 -3.45 -8.40 -7.16
N ILE A 130 -3.39 -8.48 -5.83
CA ILE A 130 -3.08 -9.70 -5.08
C ILE A 130 -4.27 -10.07 -4.22
N ARG A 131 -4.72 -11.32 -4.33
CA ARG A 131 -5.76 -11.87 -3.45
C ARG A 131 -5.22 -12.08 -2.04
N LEU A 132 -5.92 -11.54 -1.05
CA LEU A 132 -5.45 -11.61 0.34
C LEU A 132 -5.53 -13.01 0.95
N SER A 133 -6.39 -13.90 0.46
CA SER A 133 -6.56 -15.24 1.04
C SER A 133 -5.36 -16.18 0.80
N ASP A 134 -4.70 -16.06 -0.33
CA ASP A 134 -3.69 -17.02 -0.82
C ASP A 134 -2.48 -16.38 -1.50
N GLY A 135 -2.49 -15.06 -1.72
CA GLY A 135 -1.39 -14.35 -2.37
C GLY A 135 -1.38 -14.49 -3.90
N GLU A 136 -2.44 -15.05 -4.51
CA GLU A 136 -2.53 -15.17 -5.96
C GLU A 136 -2.60 -13.80 -6.63
N VAL A 137 -1.80 -13.62 -7.70
CA VAL A 137 -1.86 -12.44 -8.56
C VAL A 137 -3.07 -12.57 -9.48
N LEU A 138 -4.05 -11.69 -9.30
CA LEU A 138 -5.29 -11.67 -10.10
C LEU A 138 -5.12 -10.86 -11.38
N THR A 139 -4.40 -9.75 -11.30
CA THR A 139 -4.19 -8.81 -12.40
C THR A 139 -2.78 -8.23 -12.29
N GLU A 140 -2.08 -8.11 -13.41
CA GLU A 140 -0.84 -7.37 -13.50
C GLU A 140 -1.03 -6.14 -14.38
N PHE A 141 -0.59 -4.99 -13.86
CA PHE A 141 -0.58 -3.71 -14.57
C PHE A 141 0.86 -3.40 -14.97
N VAL A 142 1.08 -3.26 -16.27
CA VAL A 142 2.35 -2.78 -16.81
C VAL A 142 2.24 -1.28 -17.05
N LEU A 143 3.20 -0.52 -16.53
CA LEU A 143 3.30 0.94 -16.70
C LEU A 143 4.48 1.23 -17.62
N PRO A 144 4.24 1.43 -18.93
CA PRO A 144 5.30 1.59 -19.90
C PRO A 144 6.15 2.83 -19.61
N GLY A 145 7.48 2.69 -19.69
CA GLY A 145 8.40 3.80 -19.50
C GLY A 145 8.42 4.40 -18.08
N SER A 146 7.99 3.67 -17.04
CA SER A 146 7.95 4.20 -15.68
C SER A 146 8.17 3.13 -14.60
N PRO A 147 9.43 2.72 -14.34
CA PRO A 147 9.75 1.55 -13.52
C PRO A 147 9.52 1.74 -12.02
N ARG A 148 9.36 2.97 -11.56
CA ARG A 148 9.23 3.29 -10.13
C ARG A 148 7.79 3.62 -9.77
N VAL A 149 6.92 2.62 -9.75
CA VAL A 149 5.52 2.79 -9.33
C VAL A 149 5.47 2.94 -7.84
N THR A 150 4.79 3.99 -7.34
CA THR A 150 4.85 4.34 -5.92
C THR A 150 3.56 4.06 -5.17
N CYS A 151 2.42 4.53 -5.65
CA CYS A 151 1.16 4.35 -4.93
C CYS A 151 -0.01 4.16 -5.88
N PRO A 152 -0.84 3.13 -5.70
CA PRO A 152 -2.12 3.01 -6.38
C PRO A 152 -3.19 3.81 -5.63
N GLU A 153 -4.24 4.24 -6.34
CA GLU A 153 -5.50 4.69 -5.77
C GLU A 153 -6.64 4.07 -6.58
N VAL A 154 -7.62 3.52 -5.90
CA VAL A 154 -8.79 2.89 -6.52
C VAL A 154 -9.99 3.80 -6.39
N TRP A 155 -10.62 4.09 -7.51
CA TRP A 155 -11.77 4.98 -7.59
C TRP A 155 -12.93 4.34 -8.33
N GLU A 156 -14.10 4.37 -7.71
CA GLU A 156 -15.34 3.88 -8.29
C GLU A 156 -16.26 5.04 -8.64
N ARG A 157 -16.74 5.04 -9.87
CA ARG A 157 -17.73 6.00 -10.32
C ARG A 157 -18.67 5.38 -11.35
N ASP A 158 -19.97 5.56 -11.15
CA ASP A 158 -21.00 5.15 -12.09
C ASP A 158 -20.92 3.67 -12.51
N GLY A 159 -20.49 2.79 -11.58
CA GLY A 159 -20.30 1.35 -11.80
C GLY A 159 -19.00 0.98 -12.53
N ALA A 160 -18.15 1.94 -12.84
CA ALA A 160 -16.81 1.70 -13.37
C ALA A 160 -15.76 1.84 -12.28
N THR A 161 -14.77 0.96 -12.28
CA THR A 161 -13.61 1.04 -11.39
C THR A 161 -12.40 1.53 -12.18
N CYS A 162 -11.73 2.55 -11.69
CA CYS A 162 -10.46 3.04 -12.24
C CYS A 162 -9.37 2.92 -11.19
N VAL A 163 -8.16 2.60 -11.64
CA VAL A 163 -6.97 2.59 -10.79
C VAL A 163 -6.01 3.64 -11.29
N PHE A 164 -5.60 4.53 -10.42
CA PHE A 164 -4.56 5.52 -10.67
C PHE A 164 -3.26 5.03 -10.06
N PHE A 165 -2.15 5.26 -10.75
CA PHE A 165 -0.82 4.93 -10.24
C PHE A 165 0.07 6.16 -10.30
N THR A 166 0.64 6.54 -9.18
CA THR A 166 1.71 7.54 -9.14
C THR A 166 3.06 6.86 -9.35
N THR A 167 3.98 7.58 -9.97
CA THR A 167 5.34 7.09 -10.23
C THR A 167 6.39 8.11 -9.82
N ALA A 168 7.64 7.69 -9.66
CA ALA A 168 8.72 8.55 -9.21
C ALA A 168 9.87 8.63 -10.24
N ILE A 169 10.48 9.81 -10.28
CA ILE A 169 11.71 10.09 -11.05
C ILE A 169 12.88 10.43 -10.12
N GLU A 170 12.62 10.65 -8.84
CA GLU A 170 13.61 11.07 -7.86
C GLU A 170 14.79 10.10 -7.79
N GLY A 171 16.02 10.66 -7.85
CA GLY A 171 17.25 9.88 -7.79
C GLY A 171 17.42 8.84 -8.89
N MET A 172 16.67 8.95 -10.00
CA MET A 172 16.83 8.04 -11.15
C MET A 172 18.06 8.43 -11.96
N PRO A 173 18.98 7.48 -12.24
CA PRO A 173 20.13 7.72 -13.11
C PRO A 173 19.71 8.16 -14.51
N GLU A 174 20.57 8.96 -15.18
CA GLU A 174 20.25 9.51 -16.49
C GLU A 174 20.04 8.42 -17.55
N GLU A 175 20.87 7.36 -17.53
CA GLU A 175 20.72 6.21 -18.40
C GLU A 175 19.37 5.48 -18.22
N THR A 176 18.85 5.42 -17.00
CA THR A 176 17.52 4.85 -16.76
C THR A 176 16.42 5.80 -17.23
N ARG A 177 16.59 7.11 -17.05
CA ARG A 177 15.64 8.12 -17.57
C ARG A 177 15.50 8.05 -19.09
N ALA A 178 16.60 7.77 -19.79
CA ALA A 178 16.61 7.66 -21.25
C ALA A 178 15.69 6.54 -21.77
N ILE A 179 15.53 5.46 -21.00
CA ILE A 179 14.65 4.33 -21.35
C ILE A 179 13.29 4.35 -20.60
N ALA A 180 13.09 5.32 -19.72
CA ALA A 180 11.88 5.46 -18.88
C ALA A 180 11.30 6.89 -19.03
N PRO A 181 10.83 7.27 -20.22
CA PRO A 181 10.41 8.64 -20.53
C PRO A 181 9.15 9.07 -19.76
N GLU A 182 8.34 8.13 -19.31
CA GLU A 182 7.11 8.40 -18.56
C GLU A 182 7.30 8.41 -17.05
N ALA A 183 8.54 8.30 -16.56
CA ALA A 183 8.83 8.31 -15.12
C ALA A 183 8.39 9.63 -14.48
N GLY A 184 7.69 9.56 -13.36
CA GLY A 184 7.15 10.71 -12.64
C GLY A 184 5.76 11.14 -13.11
N THR A 185 5.13 10.45 -14.06
CA THR A 185 3.76 10.70 -14.51
C THR A 185 2.73 9.92 -13.69
N ILE A 186 1.45 10.19 -13.93
CA ILE A 186 0.32 9.45 -13.37
C ILE A 186 -0.29 8.59 -14.47
N PHE A 187 -0.46 7.29 -14.18
CA PHE A 187 -1.13 6.35 -15.07
C PHE A 187 -2.55 6.08 -14.58
N VAL A 188 -3.43 5.75 -15.51
CA VAL A 188 -4.83 5.38 -15.23
C VAL A 188 -5.16 4.10 -15.98
N ALA A 189 -5.68 3.11 -15.25
CA ALA A 189 -6.25 1.88 -15.82
C ALA A 189 -7.75 1.82 -15.52
N GLY A 190 -8.56 1.63 -16.54
CA GLY A 190 -9.99 1.31 -16.39
C GLY A 190 -10.16 -0.19 -16.24
N LEU A 191 -10.88 -0.63 -15.21
CA LEU A 191 -11.27 -2.02 -15.04
C LEU A 191 -12.72 -2.16 -15.53
N THR A 192 -12.91 -2.91 -16.62
CA THR A 192 -14.25 -3.31 -17.06
C THR A 192 -14.73 -4.47 -16.19
N ALA A 193 -15.96 -4.34 -15.68
CA ALA A 193 -16.63 -5.41 -14.94
C ALA A 193 -16.84 -6.66 -15.81
#